data_b7751cb50fef46cc8b99c511bc6dcc1a
#
_entry.id   b7751cb50fef46cc8b99c511bc6dcc1a
#
_cell.length_a   1.000
_cell.length_b   1.000
_cell.length_c   1.000
_cell.angle_alpha   90.00
_cell.angle_beta   90.00
_cell.angle_gamma   90.00
#
_symmetry.space_group_name_H-M   'P 1'
#
loop_
_entity.id
_entity.type
_entity.pdbx_description
1 polymer ?
#
loop_
_entity_poly.entity_id
_entity_poly.type
_entity_poly.pdbx_seq_one_letter_code
_entity_poly.pdbx_strand_id
1 'polypeptide(L)'
;MKKIPSFTIDHIHLLRGIYVSRQDQVGTETVTTFDIRMKEPNREPVLSPSAIHTMEHLAATFLRNHPVWAGKIIYWGPMGCLTGNYLVVKGDLTSRDILPLMKETFSFIAGYEGEVPGATPRDCGNYLLMNLPMARWEAAKYLHEVLEQASEENLTYPAAEA
;
A
#
# COMPACT_ATOMS: atom_id res chain seq x y z
N MET A 1 -13.90 -22.41 12.75
CA MET A 1 -12.53 -21.88 12.55
C MET A 1 -12.43 -20.56 13.30
N LYS A 2 -11.28 -20.24 13.90
CA LYS A 2 -11.05 -18.92 14.51
C LYS A 2 -10.87 -17.88 13.42
N LYS A 3 -11.37 -16.65 13.64
CA LYS A 3 -11.11 -15.52 12.73
C LYS A 3 -9.60 -15.22 12.68
N ILE A 4 -9.08 -14.96 11.49
CA ILE A 4 -7.70 -14.49 11.31
C ILE A 4 -7.62 -12.98 11.60
N PRO A 5 -6.45 -12.43 11.95
CA PRO A 5 -6.31 -11.01 12.32
C PRO A 5 -6.93 -10.02 11.35
N SER A 6 -6.77 -10.23 10.03
CA SER A 6 -7.35 -9.35 9.01
C SER A 6 -8.88 -9.33 8.98
N PHE A 7 -9.54 -10.32 9.56
CA PHE A 7 -11.02 -10.37 9.68
C PHE A 7 -11.54 -9.80 11.00
N THR A 8 -10.64 -9.34 11.88
CA THR A 8 -11.01 -8.69 13.16
C THR A 8 -10.99 -7.16 13.07
N ILE A 9 -10.54 -6.60 11.95
CA ILE A 9 -10.53 -5.16 11.71
C ILE A 9 -11.96 -4.70 11.41
N ASP A 10 -12.38 -3.60 12.02
CA ASP A 10 -13.66 -2.97 11.73
C ASP A 10 -13.63 -2.27 10.36
N HIS A 11 -14.08 -2.98 9.31
CA HIS A 11 -14.15 -2.45 7.96
C HIS A 11 -15.32 -1.47 7.73
N ILE A 12 -16.24 -1.34 8.69
CA ILE A 12 -17.36 -0.40 8.57
C ILE A 12 -16.87 1.02 8.82
N HIS A 13 -15.99 1.22 9.81
CA HIS A 13 -15.48 2.52 10.20
C HIS A 13 -14.06 2.80 9.70
N LEU A 14 -13.44 1.86 8.98
CA LEU A 14 -12.07 2.01 8.48
C LEU A 14 -12.00 3.13 7.44
N LEU A 15 -11.15 4.11 7.69
CA LEU A 15 -10.84 5.20 6.78
C LEU A 15 -9.68 4.83 5.83
N ARG A 16 -9.45 5.66 4.83
CA ARG A 16 -8.20 5.62 4.04
C ARG A 16 -7.02 6.02 4.94
N GLY A 17 -5.89 5.35 4.80
CA GLY A 17 -4.74 5.65 5.67
C GLY A 17 -3.61 4.64 5.55
N ILE A 18 -2.74 4.63 6.56
CA ILE A 18 -1.66 3.68 6.74
C ILE A 18 -1.82 3.06 8.12
N TYR A 19 -1.92 1.75 8.19
CA TYR A 19 -2.15 1.04 9.45
C TYR A 19 -1.14 -0.09 9.65
N VAL A 20 -0.69 -0.29 10.88
CA VAL A 20 0.03 -1.50 11.25
C VAL A 20 -0.96 -2.65 11.26
N SER A 21 -0.89 -3.52 10.26
CA SER A 21 -1.78 -4.69 10.16
C SER A 21 -1.36 -5.78 11.14
N ARG A 22 -0.06 -6.06 11.19
CA ARG A 22 0.52 -7.03 12.13
C ARG A 22 2.03 -6.85 12.25
N GLN A 23 2.56 -7.38 13.35
CA GLN A 23 4.00 -7.52 13.56
C GLN A 23 4.32 -8.98 13.85
N ASP A 24 5.34 -9.50 13.19
CA ASP A 24 5.79 -10.87 13.32
C ASP A 24 7.25 -10.91 13.78
N GLN A 25 7.55 -11.84 14.71
CA GLN A 25 8.92 -12.13 15.09
C GLN A 25 9.47 -13.26 14.21
N VAL A 26 10.61 -12.99 13.52
CA VAL A 26 11.29 -13.97 12.68
C VAL A 26 12.74 -14.07 13.16
N GLY A 27 13.00 -15.06 14.02
CA GLY A 27 14.28 -15.13 14.75
C GLY A 27 14.44 -13.95 15.69
N THR A 28 15.50 -13.19 15.54
CA THR A 28 15.78 -11.96 16.31
C THR A 28 15.19 -10.69 15.68
N GLU A 29 14.57 -10.81 14.53
CA GLU A 29 14.09 -9.67 13.74
C GLU A 29 12.58 -9.53 13.85
N THR A 30 12.11 -8.28 13.85
CA THR A 30 10.69 -7.96 13.71
C THR A 30 10.39 -7.64 12.24
N VAL A 31 9.24 -8.11 11.77
CA VAL A 31 8.70 -7.77 10.45
C VAL A 31 7.35 -7.11 10.65
N THR A 32 7.18 -5.91 10.12
CA THR A 32 5.93 -5.16 10.19
C THR A 32 5.23 -5.20 8.83
N THR A 33 3.96 -5.60 8.84
CA THR A 33 3.06 -5.54 7.68
C THR A 33 2.15 -4.32 7.82
N PHE A 34 2.19 -3.45 6.83
CA PHE A 34 1.34 -2.26 6.75
C PHE A 34 0.19 -2.46 5.77
N ASP A 35 -0.98 -2.03 6.19
CA ASP A 35 -2.16 -1.84 5.36
C ASP A 35 -2.12 -0.42 4.78
N ILE A 36 -1.86 -0.33 3.48
CA ILE A 36 -1.87 0.94 2.74
C ILE A 36 -3.25 1.09 2.13
N ARG A 37 -4.17 1.64 2.91
CA ARG A 37 -5.59 1.70 2.57
C ARG A 37 -5.91 2.93 1.74
N MET A 38 -6.18 2.73 0.45
CA MET A 38 -6.43 3.80 -0.51
C MET A 38 -7.91 4.10 -0.71
N LYS A 39 -8.78 3.16 -0.39
CA LYS A 39 -10.25 3.28 -0.53
C LYS A 39 -10.94 2.92 0.78
N GLU A 40 -12.01 3.63 1.10
CA GLU A 40 -12.86 3.26 2.23
C GLU A 40 -13.64 1.98 1.89
N PRO A 41 -13.48 0.92 2.68
CA PRO A 41 -14.12 -0.36 2.38
C PRO A 41 -15.64 -0.24 2.29
N ASN A 42 -16.21 -0.79 1.21
CA ASN A 42 -17.67 -0.88 0.99
C ASN A 42 -18.41 0.46 0.89
N ARG A 43 -17.72 1.61 0.90
CA ARG A 43 -18.33 2.95 0.85
C ARG A 43 -18.01 3.74 -0.40
N GLU A 44 -17.01 3.30 -1.16
CA GLU A 44 -16.63 3.92 -2.43
C GLU A 44 -16.19 2.87 -3.47
N PRO A 45 -16.13 3.23 -4.76
CA PRO A 45 -15.60 2.32 -5.79
C PRO A 45 -14.17 1.91 -5.50
N VAL A 46 -13.86 0.63 -5.71
CA VAL A 46 -12.51 0.08 -5.55
C VAL A 46 -11.58 0.51 -6.68
N LEU A 47 -10.28 0.29 -6.49
CA LEU A 47 -9.26 0.48 -7.52
C LEU A 47 -9.51 -0.47 -8.70
N SER A 48 -9.34 -0.01 -9.94
CA SER A 48 -9.40 -0.92 -11.08
C SER A 48 -8.22 -1.89 -11.06
N PRO A 49 -8.40 -3.15 -11.49
CA PRO A 49 -7.31 -4.13 -11.53
C PRO A 49 -6.09 -3.65 -12.32
N SER A 50 -6.28 -2.95 -13.43
CA SER A 50 -5.18 -2.41 -14.23
C SER A 50 -4.45 -1.24 -13.56
N ALA A 51 -5.14 -0.40 -12.80
CA ALA A 51 -4.51 0.68 -12.05
C ALA A 51 -3.69 0.15 -10.87
N ILE A 52 -4.25 -0.76 -10.07
CA ILE A 52 -3.53 -1.31 -8.91
C ILE A 52 -2.34 -2.17 -9.34
N HIS A 53 -2.45 -2.92 -10.44
CA HIS A 53 -1.33 -3.67 -11.02
C HIS A 53 -0.20 -2.76 -11.52
N THR A 54 -0.55 -1.64 -12.17
CA THR A 54 0.42 -0.62 -12.55
C THR A 54 1.12 -0.02 -11.32
N MET A 55 0.36 0.32 -10.28
CA MET A 55 0.92 0.81 -9.02
C MET A 55 1.82 -0.22 -8.34
N GLU A 56 1.49 -1.51 -8.42
CA GLU A 56 2.35 -2.58 -7.91
C GLU A 56 3.73 -2.53 -8.54
N HIS A 57 3.81 -2.50 -9.87
CA HIS A 57 5.09 -2.42 -10.58
C HIS A 57 5.89 -1.16 -10.23
N LEU A 58 5.24 -0.01 -10.22
CA LEU A 58 5.89 1.27 -9.93
C LEU A 58 6.38 1.36 -8.48
N ALA A 59 5.52 1.03 -7.52
CA ALA A 59 5.88 1.07 -6.11
C ALA A 59 6.96 0.05 -5.76
N ALA A 60 6.84 -1.19 -6.24
CA ALA A 60 7.86 -2.21 -6.00
C ALA A 60 9.23 -1.80 -6.56
N THR A 61 9.25 -1.22 -7.76
CA THR A 61 10.48 -0.70 -8.36
C THR A 61 11.07 0.44 -7.54
N PHE A 62 10.26 1.43 -7.17
CA PHE A 62 10.70 2.57 -6.35
C PHE A 62 11.24 2.14 -5.00
N LEU A 63 10.48 1.34 -4.26
CA LEU A 63 10.81 0.92 -2.91
C LEU A 63 12.09 0.07 -2.85
N ARG A 64 12.26 -0.86 -3.81
CA ARG A 64 13.44 -1.73 -3.87
C ARG A 64 14.70 -1.04 -4.39
N ASN A 65 14.58 0.15 -4.95
CA ASN A 65 15.69 1.02 -5.35
C ASN A 65 15.86 2.24 -4.43
N HIS A 66 15.07 2.34 -3.36
CA HIS A 66 15.12 3.49 -2.45
C HIS A 66 16.47 3.49 -1.68
N PRO A 67 17.20 4.64 -1.61
CA PRO A 67 18.55 4.68 -1.06
C PRO A 67 18.64 4.27 0.41
N VAL A 68 17.56 4.45 1.18
CA VAL A 68 17.54 4.14 2.63
C VAL A 68 16.76 2.85 2.92
N TRP A 69 15.69 2.58 2.18
CA TRP A 69 14.73 1.54 2.52
C TRP A 69 14.89 0.24 1.74
N ALA A 70 15.60 0.22 0.62
CA ALA A 70 15.69 -0.96 -0.26
C ALA A 70 16.04 -2.25 0.49
N GLY A 71 17.01 -2.21 1.41
CA GLY A 71 17.44 -3.38 2.19
C GLY A 71 16.45 -3.83 3.28
N LYS A 72 15.39 -3.07 3.53
CA LYS A 72 14.34 -3.40 4.51
C LYS A 72 13.04 -3.84 3.86
N ILE A 73 12.83 -3.55 2.58
CA ILE A 73 11.59 -3.90 1.86
C ILE A 73 11.56 -5.41 1.61
N ILE A 74 10.52 -6.06 2.11
CA ILE A 74 10.30 -7.50 1.89
C ILE A 74 9.30 -7.71 0.77
N TYR A 75 8.15 -7.01 0.81
CA TYR A 75 7.10 -7.18 -0.17
C TYR A 75 6.24 -5.93 -0.31
N TRP A 76 5.78 -5.67 -1.52
CA TRP A 76 4.69 -4.77 -1.85
C TRP A 76 3.74 -5.49 -2.80
N GLY A 77 2.44 -5.44 -2.54
CA GLY A 77 1.47 -6.05 -3.42
C GLY A 77 0.02 -5.66 -3.10
N PRO A 78 -0.87 -5.83 -4.08
CA PRO A 78 -2.26 -5.43 -3.95
C PRO A 78 -3.04 -6.32 -2.99
N MET A 79 -4.05 -5.75 -2.35
CA MET A 79 -5.07 -6.51 -1.63
C MET A 79 -6.06 -7.12 -2.62
N GLY A 80 -6.50 -8.34 -2.37
CA GLY A 80 -7.52 -9.01 -3.20
C GLY A 80 -8.86 -8.28 -3.26
N CYS A 81 -9.19 -7.45 -2.27
CA CYS A 81 -10.38 -6.60 -2.25
C CYS A 81 -10.25 -5.30 -3.06
N LEU A 82 -9.07 -5.02 -3.64
CA LEU A 82 -8.78 -3.85 -4.48
C LEU A 82 -8.96 -2.50 -3.77
N THR A 83 -8.86 -2.45 -2.44
CA THR A 83 -8.98 -1.22 -1.67
C THR A 83 -7.66 -0.61 -1.24
N GLY A 84 -6.55 -1.26 -1.56
CA GLY A 84 -5.19 -0.81 -1.24
C GLY A 84 -4.15 -1.88 -1.44
N ASN A 85 -2.99 -1.69 -0.81
CA ASN A 85 -1.84 -2.55 -0.93
C ASN A 85 -1.31 -2.95 0.45
N TYR A 86 -0.55 -4.05 0.50
CA TYR A 86 0.28 -4.39 1.65
C TYR A 86 1.72 -4.02 1.39
N LEU A 87 2.35 -3.43 2.40
CA LEU A 87 3.79 -3.23 2.46
C LEU A 87 4.34 -4.05 3.63
N VAL A 88 5.29 -4.93 3.37
CA VAL A 88 5.98 -5.73 4.38
C VAL A 88 7.42 -5.23 4.50
N VAL A 89 7.82 -4.84 5.70
CA VAL A 89 9.11 -4.19 5.96
C VAL A 89 9.79 -4.86 7.15
N LYS A 90 11.10 -5.04 7.07
CA LYS A 90 11.93 -5.43 8.22
C LYS A 90 12.04 -4.26 9.20
N GLY A 91 11.74 -4.52 10.45
CA GLY A 91 11.83 -3.58 11.57
C GLY A 91 10.56 -3.53 12.40
N ASP A 92 10.69 -3.07 13.63
CA ASP A 92 9.59 -2.71 14.52
C ASP A 92 9.20 -1.26 14.23
N LEU A 93 8.22 -1.08 13.36
CA LEU A 93 7.86 0.22 12.77
C LEU A 93 6.40 0.57 13.04
N THR A 94 6.15 1.87 13.15
CA THR A 94 4.82 2.46 13.24
C THR A 94 4.37 3.04 11.91
N SER A 95 3.09 3.36 11.78
CA SER A 95 2.55 4.06 10.61
C SER A 95 3.23 5.40 10.36
N ARG A 96 3.61 6.11 11.44
CA ARG A 96 4.32 7.38 11.36
C ARG A 96 5.74 7.24 10.78
N ASP A 97 6.41 6.13 11.07
CA ASP A 97 7.77 5.88 10.57
C ASP A 97 7.81 5.73 9.05
N ILE A 98 6.76 5.15 8.45
CA ILE A 98 6.70 4.93 7.00
C ILE A 98 5.89 6.00 6.25
N LEU A 99 5.23 6.93 6.94
CA LEU A 99 4.44 7.99 6.29
C LEU A 99 5.28 8.82 5.31
N PRO A 100 6.52 9.25 5.62
CA PRO A 100 7.38 9.94 4.65
C PRO A 100 7.68 9.07 3.42
N LEU A 101 8.02 7.79 3.61
CA LEU A 101 8.28 6.85 2.52
C LEU A 101 7.05 6.69 1.61
N MET A 102 5.85 6.62 2.19
CA MET A 102 4.62 6.52 1.40
C MET A 102 4.35 7.80 0.62
N LYS A 103 4.60 8.97 1.19
CA LYS A 103 4.51 10.25 0.46
C LYS A 103 5.45 10.26 -0.75
N GLU A 104 6.69 9.84 -0.59
CA GLU A 104 7.66 9.72 -1.68
C GLU A 104 7.21 8.71 -2.73
N THR A 105 6.75 7.53 -2.31
CA THR A 105 6.29 6.46 -3.21
C THR A 105 5.10 6.91 -4.06
N PHE A 106 4.08 7.51 -3.44
CA PHE A 106 2.88 7.94 -4.16
C PHE A 106 3.12 9.22 -4.98
N SER A 107 4.05 10.09 -4.56
CA SER A 107 4.53 11.20 -5.39
C SER A 107 5.25 10.69 -6.64
N PHE A 108 6.10 9.69 -6.50
CA PHE A 108 6.76 9.04 -7.63
C PHE A 108 5.74 8.45 -8.61
N ILE A 109 4.74 7.71 -8.14
CA ILE A 109 3.72 7.12 -9.01
C ILE A 109 2.90 8.22 -9.71
N ALA A 110 2.46 9.24 -8.98
CA ALA A 110 1.66 10.34 -9.50
C ALA A 110 2.38 11.13 -10.61
N GLY A 111 3.69 11.29 -10.48
CA GLY A 111 4.54 11.99 -11.45
C GLY A 111 5.18 11.11 -12.52
N TYR A 112 4.95 9.79 -12.48
CA TYR A 112 5.65 8.88 -13.37
C TYR A 112 5.30 9.08 -14.85
N GLU A 113 6.33 9.10 -15.69
CA GLU A 113 6.21 9.18 -17.15
C GLU A 113 7.07 8.08 -17.79
N GLY A 114 6.59 7.54 -18.89
CA GLY A 114 7.28 6.49 -19.63
C GLY A 114 6.65 5.12 -19.49
N GLU A 115 7.39 4.10 -19.91
CA GLU A 115 6.93 2.70 -19.85
C GLU A 115 6.94 2.18 -18.42
N VAL A 116 5.90 1.42 -18.07
CA VAL A 116 5.81 0.80 -16.74
C VAL A 116 6.90 -0.26 -16.60
N PRO A 117 7.76 -0.18 -15.57
CA PRO A 117 8.83 -1.16 -15.36
C PRO A 117 8.29 -2.60 -15.31
N GLY A 118 8.93 -3.52 -16.03
CA GLY A 118 8.54 -4.93 -16.04
C GLY A 118 7.24 -5.24 -16.78
N ALA A 119 6.60 -4.27 -17.45
CA ALA A 119 5.39 -4.50 -18.23
C ALA A 119 5.72 -5.13 -19.60
N THR A 120 6.37 -6.28 -19.56
CA THR A 120 6.75 -7.05 -20.74
C THR A 120 6.28 -8.51 -20.61
N PRO A 121 6.08 -9.23 -21.71
CA PRO A 121 5.66 -10.62 -21.64
C PRO A 121 6.71 -11.56 -21.00
N ARG A 122 7.95 -11.11 -20.91
CA ARG A 122 9.03 -11.83 -20.25
C ARG A 122 9.00 -11.66 -18.73
N ASP A 123 8.65 -10.46 -18.27
CA ASP A 123 8.86 -10.06 -16.89
C ASP A 123 7.57 -10.08 -16.05
N CYS A 124 6.40 -10.12 -16.70
CA CYS A 124 5.10 -10.08 -16.04
C CYS A 124 4.13 -11.11 -16.62
N GLY A 125 3.44 -11.82 -15.75
CA GLY A 125 2.46 -12.85 -16.13
C GLY A 125 1.19 -12.29 -16.81
N ASN A 126 0.93 -10.98 -16.70
CA ASN A 126 -0.20 -10.30 -17.36
C ASN A 126 0.17 -8.85 -17.72
N TYR A 127 1.20 -8.70 -18.54
CA TYR A 127 1.81 -7.40 -18.86
C TYR A 127 0.88 -6.40 -19.58
N LEU A 128 -0.21 -6.89 -20.19
CA LEU A 128 -1.21 -6.05 -20.84
C LEU A 128 -2.21 -5.42 -19.87
N LEU A 129 -2.29 -5.91 -18.63
CA LEU A 129 -3.18 -5.38 -17.60
C LEU A 129 -2.56 -4.17 -16.92
N MET A 130 -2.37 -3.08 -17.65
CA MET A 130 -1.78 -1.82 -17.17
C MET A 130 -2.66 -0.63 -17.51
N ASN A 131 -2.67 0.37 -16.63
CA ASN A 131 -3.33 1.66 -16.85
C ASN A 131 -2.57 2.76 -16.09
N LEU A 132 -1.53 3.28 -16.71
CA LEU A 132 -0.69 4.32 -16.11
C LEU A 132 -1.46 5.63 -15.80
N PRO A 133 -2.30 6.17 -16.70
CA PRO A 133 -3.06 7.36 -16.37
C PRO A 133 -3.94 7.22 -15.13
N MET A 134 -4.63 6.08 -14.98
CA MET A 134 -5.47 5.82 -13.81
C MET A 134 -4.63 5.58 -12.54
N ALA A 135 -3.50 4.87 -12.65
CA ALA A 135 -2.57 4.68 -11.52
C ALA A 135 -2.03 6.02 -11.00
N ARG A 136 -1.64 6.92 -11.90
CA ARG A 136 -1.19 8.28 -11.56
C ARG A 136 -2.28 9.08 -10.86
N TRP A 137 -3.51 9.03 -11.38
CA TRP A 137 -4.65 9.76 -10.80
C TRP A 137 -4.98 9.26 -9.41
N GLU A 138 -5.09 7.95 -9.21
CA GLU A 138 -5.37 7.34 -7.90
C GLU A 138 -4.23 7.61 -6.90
N ALA A 139 -2.99 7.56 -7.34
CA ALA A 139 -1.83 7.88 -6.51
C ALA A 139 -1.83 9.35 -6.07
N ALA A 140 -2.09 10.29 -6.99
CA ALA A 140 -2.20 11.72 -6.68
C ALA A 140 -3.34 11.99 -5.70
N LYS A 141 -4.49 11.36 -5.91
CA LYS A 141 -5.65 11.49 -5.00
C LYS A 141 -5.32 11.02 -3.59
N TYR A 142 -4.74 9.83 -3.46
CA TYR A 142 -4.35 9.29 -2.15
C TYR A 142 -3.28 10.15 -1.47
N LEU A 143 -2.28 10.61 -2.22
CA LEU A 143 -1.23 11.50 -1.71
C LEU A 143 -1.82 12.78 -1.12
N HIS A 144 -2.62 13.51 -1.90
CA HIS A 144 -3.09 14.83 -1.52
C HIS A 144 -4.25 14.81 -0.53
N GLU A 145 -5.17 13.85 -0.67
CA GLU A 145 -6.36 13.79 0.20
C GLU A 145 -6.10 13.05 1.52
N VAL A 146 -5.09 12.16 1.57
CA VAL A 146 -4.86 11.30 2.74
C VAL A 146 -3.47 11.51 3.33
N LEU A 147 -2.40 11.24 2.58
CA LEU A 147 -1.05 11.19 3.15
C LEU A 147 -0.54 12.56 3.59
N GLU A 148 -0.82 13.62 2.84
CA GLU A 148 -0.40 14.98 3.17
C GLU A 148 -1.22 15.58 4.32
N GLN A 149 -2.41 15.04 4.60
CA GLN A 149 -3.34 15.51 5.62
C GLN A 149 -3.57 14.48 6.73
N ALA A 150 -2.73 13.44 6.81
CA ALA A 150 -2.92 12.33 7.73
C ALA A 150 -3.00 12.78 9.20
N SER A 151 -4.10 12.43 9.83
CA SER A 151 -4.35 12.55 11.28
C SER A 151 -4.17 11.18 11.96
N GLU A 152 -4.37 11.13 13.27
CA GLU A 152 -4.27 9.86 14.02
C GLU A 152 -5.27 8.81 13.53
N GLU A 153 -6.45 9.21 13.09
CA GLU A 153 -7.50 8.33 12.55
C GLU A 153 -7.10 7.65 11.23
N ASN A 154 -6.14 8.25 10.49
CA ASN A 154 -5.60 7.67 9.27
C ASN A 154 -4.37 6.78 9.52
N LEU A 155 -3.89 6.71 10.76
CA LEU A 155 -2.65 6.02 11.14
C LEU A 155 -2.86 4.91 12.18
N THR A 156 -4.05 4.84 12.77
CA THR A 156 -4.43 3.85 13.78
C THR A 156 -5.77 3.24 13.42
N TYR A 157 -5.88 1.91 13.46
CA TYR A 157 -7.16 1.24 13.21
C TYR A 157 -8.25 1.72 14.16
N PRO A 158 -9.50 1.83 13.69
CA PRO A 158 -10.63 2.10 14.56
C PRO A 158 -10.72 1.02 15.64
N ALA A 159 -11.10 1.44 16.85
CA ALA A 159 -11.35 0.49 17.94
C ALA A 159 -12.45 -0.49 17.51
N ALA A 160 -12.23 -1.80 17.73
CA ALA A 160 -13.29 -2.77 17.52
C ALA A 160 -14.46 -2.44 18.45
N GLU A 161 -15.66 -2.32 17.89
CA GLU A 161 -16.86 -2.24 18.73
C GLU A 161 -16.99 -3.55 19.54
N ALA A 162 -17.26 -3.41 20.83
CA ALA A 162 -17.35 -4.52 21.78
C ALA A 162 -18.59 -5.39 21.52
#